data_2ffe96202a06424598af16d329885c4c
#
_entry.id   2ffe96202a06424598af16d329885c4c
#
_cell.length_a   1.000
_cell.length_b   1.000
_cell.length_c   1.000
_cell.angle_alpha   90.00
_cell.angle_beta   90.00
_cell.angle_gamma   90.00
#
_symmetry.space_group_name_H-M   'P 1'
#
loop_
_entity.id
_entity.type
_entity.pdbx_description
1 polymer ?
#
loop_
_entity_poly.entity_id
_entity_poly.type
_entity_poly.pdbx_seq_one_letter_code
_entity_poly.pdbx_strand_id
1 'polypeptide(L)'
;QHSPAKMPVSYELLNKWEAWKRLGVLASEMESAALFVVADALGCRCGSCFHVIWNQEREAAGLDQKMSEDTSAAVHVGVEALKLLIEQDRKAK
;
A
#
# COMPACT_ATOMS: atom_id res chain seq x y z
N GLN A 1 -15.43 -4.44 4.84
CA GLN A 1 -14.95 -3.06 4.89
C GLN A 1 -16.02 -2.04 4.56
N HIS A 2 -16.83 -2.33 3.56
CA HIS A 2 -17.72 -1.35 2.95
C HIS A 2 -19.11 -1.30 3.55
N SER A 3 -19.54 -2.32 4.26
CA SER A 3 -20.88 -2.39 4.84
C SER A 3 -20.82 -3.01 6.23
N PRO A 4 -20.40 -2.24 7.25
CA PRO A 4 -20.22 -2.78 8.60
C PRO A 4 -21.45 -3.53 9.11
N ALA A 5 -22.67 -3.04 8.83
CA ALA A 5 -23.89 -3.67 9.28
C ALA A 5 -24.15 -5.05 8.63
N LYS A 6 -23.47 -5.37 7.54
CA LYS A 6 -23.66 -6.61 6.78
C LYS A 6 -22.55 -7.62 6.97
N MET A 7 -21.46 -7.26 7.66
CA MET A 7 -20.30 -8.11 7.83
C MET A 7 -20.20 -8.66 9.25
N PRO A 8 -20.07 -9.99 9.41
CA PRO A 8 -20.00 -10.61 10.75
C PRO A 8 -18.81 -10.13 11.60
N VAL A 9 -17.73 -9.70 10.95
CA VAL A 9 -16.49 -9.28 11.63
C VAL A 9 -16.28 -7.77 11.58
N SER A 10 -17.33 -6.99 11.28
CA SER A 10 -17.21 -5.55 11.05
C SER A 10 -16.69 -4.78 12.24
N TYR A 11 -17.14 -5.11 13.45
CA TYR A 11 -16.70 -4.41 14.66
C TYR A 11 -15.23 -4.70 14.98
N GLU A 12 -14.80 -5.93 14.78
CA GLU A 12 -13.39 -6.30 14.92
C GLU A 12 -12.52 -5.51 13.94
N LEU A 13 -12.94 -5.44 12.68
CA LEU A 13 -12.23 -4.70 11.65
C LEU A 13 -12.15 -3.21 11.97
N LEU A 14 -13.24 -2.61 12.42
CA LEU A 14 -13.27 -1.19 12.80
C LEU A 14 -12.33 -0.92 13.98
N ASN A 15 -12.31 -1.80 14.97
CA ASN A 15 -11.42 -1.67 16.12
C ASN A 15 -9.95 -1.77 15.72
N LYS A 16 -9.60 -2.69 14.83
CA LYS A 16 -8.25 -2.80 14.29
C LYS A 16 -7.86 -1.54 13.52
N TRP A 17 -8.76 -1.01 12.73
CA TRP A 17 -8.54 0.21 11.96
C TRP A 17 -8.19 1.39 12.88
N GLU A 18 -8.96 1.56 13.96
CA GLU A 18 -8.68 2.60 14.95
C GLU A 18 -7.32 2.40 15.63
N ALA A 19 -6.97 1.16 15.97
CA ALA A 19 -5.68 0.85 16.57
C ALA A 19 -4.54 1.22 15.61
N TRP A 20 -4.65 0.88 14.34
CA TRP A 20 -3.64 1.21 13.34
C TRP A 20 -3.47 2.72 13.17
N LYS A 21 -4.57 3.47 13.17
CA LYS A 21 -4.52 4.93 13.13
C LYS A 21 -3.74 5.50 14.31
N ARG A 22 -4.02 5.03 15.51
CA ARG A 22 -3.33 5.46 16.73
C ARG A 22 -1.85 5.09 16.73
N LEU A 23 -1.49 4.01 16.08
CA LEU A 23 -0.10 3.59 15.93
C LEU A 23 0.65 4.36 14.85
N GLY A 24 -0.03 5.24 14.11
CA GLY A 24 0.60 6.04 13.08
C GLY A 24 0.71 5.39 11.72
N VAL A 25 -0.08 4.36 11.46
CA VAL A 25 -0.13 3.72 10.15
C VAL A 25 -0.74 4.71 9.14
N LEU A 26 -0.05 4.92 8.02
CA LEU A 26 -0.38 5.96 7.06
C LEU A 26 -1.19 5.46 5.87
N ALA A 27 -1.09 4.19 5.53
CA ALA A 27 -1.71 3.67 4.32
C ALA A 27 -2.04 2.19 4.45
N SER A 28 -2.92 1.72 3.59
CA SER A 28 -3.31 0.32 3.50
C SER A 28 -3.32 -0.10 2.03
N GLU A 29 -2.80 -1.28 1.75
CA GLU A 29 -2.82 -1.89 0.43
C GLU A 29 -2.93 -3.41 0.59
N MET A 30 -3.17 -4.14 -0.48
CA MET A 30 -3.63 -5.51 -0.33
C MET A 30 -2.74 -6.57 -1.01
N GLU A 31 -1.63 -6.19 -1.64
CA GLU A 31 -0.84 -7.10 -2.47
C GLU A 31 0.58 -7.33 -1.97
N SER A 32 1.17 -6.36 -1.28
CA SER A 32 2.60 -6.39 -0.94
C SER A 32 2.96 -7.50 0.03
N ALA A 33 2.06 -7.86 0.95
CA ALA A 33 2.35 -8.93 1.91
C ALA A 33 2.62 -10.26 1.19
N ALA A 34 1.75 -10.63 0.25
CA ALA A 34 1.93 -11.85 -0.53
C ALA A 34 3.17 -11.76 -1.42
N LEU A 35 3.38 -10.61 -2.05
CA LEU A 35 4.53 -10.40 -2.92
C LEU A 35 5.85 -10.55 -2.16
N PHE A 36 5.95 -9.97 -0.99
CA PHE A 36 7.16 -10.03 -0.17
C PHE A 36 7.44 -11.45 0.33
N VAL A 37 6.41 -12.16 0.75
CA VAL A 37 6.56 -13.55 1.21
C VAL A 37 7.04 -14.46 0.07
N VAL A 38 6.44 -14.36 -1.09
CA VAL A 38 6.83 -15.17 -2.25
C VAL A 38 8.24 -14.81 -2.72
N ALA A 39 8.56 -13.53 -2.78
CA ALA A 39 9.90 -13.08 -3.19
C ALA A 39 10.97 -13.60 -2.24
N ASP A 40 10.72 -13.55 -0.94
CA ASP A 40 11.66 -14.06 0.07
C ASP A 40 11.87 -15.57 -0.09
N ALA A 41 10.78 -16.32 -0.29
CA ALA A 41 10.85 -17.77 -0.50
C ALA A 41 11.66 -18.14 -1.75
N LEU A 42 11.60 -17.31 -2.78
CA LEU A 42 12.34 -17.52 -4.04
C LEU A 42 13.75 -16.93 -4.04
N GLY A 43 14.13 -16.26 -2.96
CA GLY A 43 15.45 -15.62 -2.88
C GLY A 43 15.57 -14.35 -3.70
N CYS A 44 14.46 -13.70 -4.02
CA CYS A 44 14.44 -12.47 -4.80
C CYS A 44 14.27 -11.26 -3.89
N ARG A 45 14.87 -10.14 -4.29
CA ARG A 45 14.61 -8.86 -3.64
C ARG A 45 13.29 -8.30 -4.12
N CYS A 46 12.58 -7.59 -3.24
CA CYS A 46 11.29 -7.01 -3.58
C CYS A 46 11.08 -5.70 -2.83
N GLY A 47 10.44 -4.76 -3.48
CA GLY A 47 10.06 -3.48 -2.90
C GLY A 47 8.72 -3.05 -3.45
N SER A 48 8.14 -2.01 -2.86
CA SER A 48 6.86 -1.47 -3.31
C SER A 48 6.84 0.03 -3.23
N CYS A 49 6.09 0.64 -4.15
CA CYS A 49 5.69 2.04 -4.05
C CYS A 49 4.22 2.12 -4.44
N PHE A 50 3.51 3.13 -3.90
CA PHE A 50 2.08 3.15 -3.98
C PHE A 50 1.56 4.47 -4.51
N HIS A 51 0.47 4.37 -5.25
CA HIS A 51 -0.34 5.51 -5.63
C HIS A 51 -1.58 5.53 -4.73
N VAL A 52 -1.80 6.64 -4.02
CA VAL A 52 -2.98 6.78 -3.15
C VAL A 52 -4.18 7.10 -4.03
N ILE A 53 -5.12 6.15 -4.09
CA ILE A 53 -6.33 6.30 -4.90
C ILE A 53 -7.44 6.96 -4.08
N TRP A 54 -7.54 6.61 -2.79
CA TRP A 54 -8.68 6.96 -1.98
C TRP A 54 -8.30 7.12 -0.52
N ASN A 55 -8.92 8.09 0.14
CA ASN A 55 -8.73 8.32 1.57
C ASN A 55 -10.03 8.01 2.32
N GLN A 56 -10.07 6.88 2.99
CA GLN A 56 -11.26 6.42 3.72
C GLN A 56 -11.63 7.35 4.88
N GLU A 57 -10.63 7.97 5.50
CA GLU A 57 -10.87 8.89 6.62
C GLU A 57 -11.54 10.18 6.15
N ARG A 58 -11.16 10.69 4.99
CA ARG A 58 -11.82 11.85 4.42
C ARG A 58 -13.27 11.54 4.07
N GLU A 59 -13.53 10.35 3.54
CA GLU A 59 -14.90 9.92 3.24
C GLU A 59 -15.73 9.79 4.52
N ALA A 60 -15.19 9.15 5.55
CA ALA A 60 -15.88 8.98 6.83
C ALA A 60 -16.20 10.33 7.51
N ALA A 61 -15.35 11.33 7.30
CA ALA A 61 -15.55 12.68 7.81
C ALA A 61 -16.47 13.54 6.93
N GLY A 62 -16.94 13.01 5.79
CA GLY A 62 -17.78 13.75 4.85
C GLY A 62 -17.03 14.81 4.05
N LEU A 63 -15.72 14.73 3.98
CA LEU A 63 -14.89 15.66 3.23
C LEU A 63 -14.81 15.27 1.76
N ASP A 64 -14.63 16.27 0.91
CA ASP A 64 -14.42 16.04 -0.51
C ASP A 64 -13.20 15.17 -0.76
N GLN A 65 -13.31 14.29 -1.72
CA GLN A 65 -12.28 13.36 -2.06
C GLN A 65 -12.10 13.30 -3.57
N LYS A 66 -10.87 13.46 -4.00
CA LYS A 66 -10.51 13.39 -5.42
C LYS A 66 -9.83 12.05 -5.67
N MET A 67 -10.50 11.16 -6.38
CA MET A 67 -9.89 9.92 -6.81
C MET A 67 -9.07 10.15 -8.07
N SER A 68 -7.89 9.55 -8.11
CA SER A 68 -7.05 9.57 -9.30
C SER A 68 -6.57 8.16 -9.59
N GLU A 69 -6.82 7.70 -10.81
CA GLU A 69 -6.35 6.41 -11.30
C GLU A 69 -5.07 6.52 -12.11
N ASP A 70 -4.52 7.74 -12.24
CA ASP A 70 -3.27 7.94 -12.95
C ASP A 70 -2.09 7.51 -12.09
N THR A 71 -1.53 6.35 -12.40
CA THR A 71 -0.41 5.74 -11.69
C THR A 71 0.96 6.10 -12.26
N SER A 72 1.03 7.05 -13.19
CA SER A 72 2.27 7.41 -13.88
C SER A 72 3.42 7.74 -12.94
N ALA A 73 3.15 8.52 -11.89
CA ALA A 73 4.18 8.92 -10.94
C ALA A 73 4.73 7.71 -10.17
N ALA A 74 3.85 6.81 -9.71
CA ALA A 74 4.27 5.61 -8.99
C ALA A 74 5.08 4.67 -9.89
N VAL A 75 4.63 4.49 -11.14
CA VAL A 75 5.36 3.68 -12.13
C VAL A 75 6.74 4.27 -12.37
N HIS A 76 6.84 5.59 -12.52
CA HIS A 76 8.11 6.29 -12.73
C HIS A 76 9.07 6.04 -11.55
N VAL A 77 8.60 6.18 -10.32
CA VAL A 77 9.40 5.93 -9.12
C VAL A 77 9.90 4.48 -9.10
N GLY A 78 9.04 3.51 -9.40
CA GLY A 78 9.41 2.11 -9.43
C GLY A 78 10.47 1.81 -10.48
N VAL A 79 10.31 2.33 -11.68
CA VAL A 79 11.27 2.14 -12.78
C VAL A 79 12.61 2.78 -12.44
N GLU A 80 12.63 4.00 -11.92
CA GLU A 80 13.87 4.66 -11.55
C GLU A 80 14.59 3.94 -10.41
N ALA A 81 13.83 3.42 -9.43
CA ALA A 81 14.41 2.62 -8.35
C ALA A 81 15.09 1.35 -8.89
N LEU A 82 14.46 0.66 -9.83
CA LEU A 82 15.05 -0.52 -10.46
C LEU A 82 16.33 -0.18 -11.23
N LYS A 83 16.34 0.93 -11.94
CA LYS A 83 17.55 1.40 -12.64
C LYS A 83 18.71 1.62 -11.68
N LEU A 84 18.45 2.29 -10.56
CA LEU A 84 19.46 2.54 -9.55
C LEU A 84 19.99 1.25 -8.94
N LEU A 85 19.11 0.29 -8.69
CA LEU A 85 19.48 -1.00 -8.11
C LEU A 85 20.37 -1.80 -9.09
N ILE A 86 20.01 -1.83 -10.37
CA ILE A 86 20.79 -2.48 -11.42
C ILE A 86 22.19 -1.86 -11.51
N GLU A 87 22.28 -0.54 -11.45
CA GLU A 87 23.55 0.15 -11.50
C GLU A 87 24.42 -0.15 -10.29
N GLN A 88 23.81 -0.17 -9.10
CA GLN A 88 24.50 -0.58 -7.87
C GLN A 88 25.07 -2.00 -7.98
N ASP A 89 24.30 -2.93 -8.51
CA ASP A 89 24.74 -4.31 -8.68
C ASP A 89 25.91 -4.41 -9.67
N ARG A 90 25.90 -3.62 -10.72
CA ARG A 90 27.01 -3.56 -11.67
C ARG A 90 28.29 -3.05 -11.03
N LYS A 91 28.19 -2.05 -10.17
CA LYS A 91 29.36 -1.50 -9.45
C LYS A 91 29.91 -2.45 -8.40
N ALA A 92 29.07 -3.31 -7.84
CA ALA A 92 29.47 -4.27 -6.82
C ALA A 92 30.21 -5.49 -7.41
N LYS A 93 30.15 -5.67 -8.72
CA LYS A 93 30.87 -6.74 -9.45
C LYS A 93 32.22 -6.22 -9.96
#